data_56ce95f3f39f92156e087396d21792bf
#
_entry.id   56ce95f3f39f92156e087396d21792bf
#
_cell.length_a   1.000
_cell.length_b   1.000
_cell.length_c   1.000
_cell.angle_alpha   90.00
_cell.angle_beta   90.00
_cell.angle_gamma   90.00
#
_symmetry.space_group_name_H-M   'P 1'
#
loop_
_entity.id
_entity.type
_entity.pdbx_description
1 polymer ?
#
loop_
_entity_poly.entity_id
_entity_poly.type
_entity_poly.pdbx_seq_one_letter_code
_entity_poly.pdbx_strand_id
1 'polypeptide(L)'
;MASAEYRLCDVSLDRSFAGRDARIEREQALAVIDLLESNTFIPVGHDGGPYRLTIAAADGRLALHVADAHXEHVVSHYLSLTPFRRLLKDYTRICESYYDAIRHPGPERLEAIDMGRRGVHNEAAELLKSRLSAKVNIDNDTARRLFTLIYALLVRNADRRVLLS
;
A
#
# COMPACT_ATOMS: atom_id res chain seq x y z
N MET A 1 -31.88 -6.81 -9.04
CA MET A 1 -31.20 -6.61 -7.76
C MET A 1 -29.72 -6.44 -7.96
N ALA A 2 -29.17 -5.42 -7.38
CA ALA A 2 -27.74 -5.16 -7.54
C ALA A 2 -26.94 -6.10 -6.69
N SER A 3 -25.91 -6.69 -7.24
CA SER A 3 -24.99 -7.51 -6.46
C SER A 3 -24.04 -6.60 -5.70
N ALA A 4 -23.56 -7.10 -4.58
CA ALA A 4 -22.59 -6.36 -3.81
C ALA A 4 -21.31 -6.17 -4.62
N GLU A 5 -20.71 -5.00 -4.49
CA GLU A 5 -19.45 -4.71 -5.17
C GLU A 5 -18.34 -4.65 -4.12
N TYR A 6 -17.59 -5.70 -4.03
CA TYR A 6 -16.52 -5.79 -3.04
C TYR A 6 -15.23 -5.29 -3.65
N ARG A 7 -15.19 -4.00 -3.90
CA ARG A 7 -14.02 -3.38 -4.49
C ARG A 7 -13.91 -1.93 -4.07
N LEU A 8 -12.70 -1.42 -4.17
CA LEU A 8 -12.45 0.01 -4.02
C LEU A 8 -12.72 0.71 -5.35
N CYS A 9 -13.44 1.81 -5.28
CA CYS A 9 -13.66 2.65 -6.45
C CYS A 9 -12.93 3.99 -6.34
N ASP A 10 -12.37 4.31 -5.19
CA ASP A 10 -11.65 5.55 -5.00
C ASP A 10 -10.68 5.43 -3.85
N VAL A 11 -9.54 6.10 -3.97
CA VAL A 11 -8.55 6.19 -2.89
C VAL A 11 -8.13 7.66 -2.78
N SER A 12 -8.28 8.22 -1.59
CA SER A 12 -7.88 9.58 -1.29
C SER A 12 -6.73 9.58 -0.30
N LEU A 13 -5.77 10.45 -0.52
CA LEU A 13 -4.60 10.55 0.35
C LEU A 13 -4.68 11.87 1.11
N ASP A 14 -4.41 11.78 2.41
CA ASP A 14 -4.38 12.95 3.25
C ASP A 14 -3.28 13.92 2.80
N ARG A 15 -3.43 15.19 3.14
CA ARG A 15 -2.47 16.22 2.81
C ARG A 15 -1.06 15.91 3.29
N SER A 16 -0.94 15.20 4.40
CA SER A 16 0.35 14.86 4.95
C SER A 16 1.19 14.02 3.99
N PHE A 17 0.55 13.41 2.99
CA PHE A 17 1.26 12.62 1.99
C PHE A 17 1.57 13.39 0.72
N ALA A 18 1.29 14.68 0.68
CA ALA A 18 1.62 15.47 -0.50
C ALA A 18 3.11 15.36 -0.79
N GLY A 19 3.44 15.03 -2.00
CA GLY A 19 4.83 14.88 -2.41
C GLY A 19 5.51 16.23 -2.48
N ARG A 20 6.84 16.20 -2.30
CA ARG A 20 7.61 17.40 -2.39
C ARG A 20 7.92 17.80 -3.81
N ASP A 21 7.76 16.87 -4.74
CA ASP A 21 7.95 17.21 -6.13
C ASP A 21 7.02 16.38 -7.00
N ALA A 22 6.99 16.73 -8.27
CA ALA A 22 6.05 16.11 -9.20
C ALA A 22 6.32 14.62 -9.39
N ARG A 23 7.58 14.21 -9.26
CA ARG A 23 7.90 12.80 -9.45
C ARG A 23 7.28 11.95 -8.35
N ILE A 24 7.38 12.42 -7.11
CA ILE A 24 6.80 11.68 -5.98
C ILE A 24 5.28 11.62 -6.13
N GLU A 25 4.68 12.74 -6.47
CA GLU A 25 3.22 12.77 -6.63
C GLU A 25 2.78 11.85 -7.76
N ARG A 26 3.57 11.79 -8.82
CA ARG A 26 3.27 10.91 -9.94
C ARG A 26 3.34 9.44 -9.52
N GLU A 27 4.34 9.08 -8.73
CA GLU A 27 4.47 7.71 -8.25
C GLU A 27 3.26 7.32 -7.39
N GLN A 28 2.83 8.23 -6.52
CA GLN A 28 1.66 7.97 -5.69
C GLN A 28 0.42 7.80 -6.55
N ALA A 29 0.25 8.68 -7.53
CA ALA A 29 -0.92 8.61 -8.39
C ALA A 29 -0.95 7.31 -9.19
N LEU A 30 0.19 6.87 -9.69
CA LEU A 30 0.24 5.62 -10.42
C LEU A 30 -0.08 4.42 -9.54
N ALA A 31 0.37 4.44 -8.29
CA ALA A 31 0.05 3.36 -7.38
C ALA A 31 -1.44 3.32 -7.08
N VAL A 32 -2.08 4.48 -6.95
CA VAL A 32 -3.53 4.55 -6.77
C VAL A 32 -4.24 3.98 -7.99
N ILE A 33 -3.83 4.40 -9.18
CA ILE A 33 -4.46 3.91 -10.40
C ILE A 33 -4.32 2.40 -10.51
N ASP A 34 -3.15 1.87 -10.21
CA ASP A 34 -2.91 0.45 -10.29
C ASP A 34 -3.82 -0.30 -9.32
N LEU A 35 -3.95 0.20 -8.11
CA LEU A 35 -4.83 -0.42 -7.12
C LEU A 35 -6.27 -0.40 -7.57
N LEU A 36 -6.73 0.72 -8.11
CA LEU A 36 -8.13 0.85 -8.50
C LEU A 36 -8.47 0.04 -9.74
N GLU A 37 -7.49 -0.28 -10.56
CA GLU A 37 -7.73 -0.99 -11.80
C GLU A 37 -8.29 -2.39 -11.55
N SER A 38 -7.82 -3.05 -10.49
CA SER A 38 -8.28 -4.40 -10.17
C SER A 38 -8.02 -4.66 -8.70
N ASN A 39 -9.07 -4.91 -7.94
CA ASN A 39 -8.92 -5.17 -6.51
C ASN A 39 -10.13 -5.89 -5.96
N THR A 40 -9.95 -6.51 -4.80
CA THR A 40 -11.01 -7.11 -4.00
C THR A 40 -10.94 -6.52 -2.61
N PHE A 41 -12.03 -5.97 -2.12
CA PHE A 41 -12.01 -5.21 -0.87
C PHE A 41 -13.35 -5.45 -0.17
N ILE A 42 -13.29 -6.21 0.93
CA ILE A 42 -14.50 -6.69 1.60
C ILE A 42 -14.49 -6.27 3.06
N PRO A 43 -15.10 -5.14 3.40
CA PRO A 43 -15.22 -4.79 4.83
C PRO A 43 -16.04 -5.85 5.55
N VAL A 44 -15.57 -6.26 6.73
CA VAL A 44 -16.21 -7.32 7.48
C VAL A 44 -17.59 -6.84 7.92
N GLY A 45 -18.61 -7.64 7.61
CA GLY A 45 -19.96 -7.35 8.05
C GLY A 45 -20.68 -6.29 7.24
N HIS A 46 -20.16 -5.91 6.07
CA HIS A 46 -20.80 -4.89 5.24
C HIS A 46 -20.84 -5.37 3.80
N ASP A 47 -21.93 -5.09 3.11
CA ASP A 47 -22.07 -5.53 1.72
C ASP A 47 -22.68 -4.47 0.83
N GLY A 48 -22.33 -3.22 1.07
CA GLY A 48 -22.86 -2.08 0.33
C GLY A 48 -21.84 -1.34 -0.52
N GLY A 49 -20.87 -2.04 -1.09
CA GLY A 49 -19.88 -1.39 -1.94
C GLY A 49 -20.47 -0.86 -3.24
N PRO A 50 -19.66 -0.22 -4.07
CA PRO A 50 -18.20 -0.12 -3.95
C PRO A 50 -17.76 0.83 -2.83
N TYR A 51 -16.47 0.83 -2.54
CA TYR A 51 -15.96 1.52 -1.35
C TYR A 51 -14.93 2.58 -1.71
N ARG A 52 -14.81 3.56 -0.83
CA ARG A 52 -13.82 4.63 -0.92
C ARG A 52 -12.89 4.50 0.27
N LEU A 53 -11.59 4.60 0.02
CA LEU A 53 -10.57 4.49 1.05
C LEU A 53 -9.85 5.82 1.19
N THR A 54 -9.74 6.33 2.41
CA THR A 54 -8.93 7.51 2.70
C THR A 54 -7.80 7.07 3.60
N ILE A 55 -6.57 7.42 3.23
CA ILE A 55 -5.37 7.04 3.99
C ILE A 55 -4.77 8.30 4.60
N ALA A 56 -4.53 8.27 5.91
CA ALA A 56 -3.95 9.39 6.63
C ALA A 56 -2.87 8.88 7.57
N ALA A 57 -1.93 9.74 7.90
CA ALA A 57 -0.91 9.42 8.88
C ALA A 57 -1.41 9.79 10.27
N ALA A 58 -1.14 8.95 11.26
CA ALA A 58 -1.65 9.17 12.61
C ALA A 58 -0.69 8.59 13.64
N ASP A 59 0.31 9.36 14.05
CA ASP A 59 1.18 9.01 15.18
C ASP A 59 1.79 7.61 15.06
N GLY A 60 2.55 7.39 14.01
CA GLY A 60 3.21 6.11 13.80
C GLY A 60 2.31 5.02 13.28
N ARG A 61 1.08 5.37 12.93
CA ARG A 61 0.13 4.44 12.34
C ARG A 61 -0.42 5.05 11.07
N LEU A 62 -1.00 4.21 10.24
CA LEU A 62 -1.81 4.67 9.13
C LEU A 62 -3.27 4.52 9.50
N ALA A 63 -4.03 5.57 9.31
CA ALA A 63 -5.47 5.51 9.48
C ALA A 63 -6.09 5.20 8.12
N LEU A 64 -6.84 4.11 8.06
CA LEU A 64 -7.52 3.67 6.85
C LEU A 64 -9.01 3.84 7.10
N HIS A 65 -9.60 4.83 6.47
CA HIS A 65 -11.02 5.14 6.65
C HIS A 65 -11.77 4.68 5.41
N VAL A 66 -12.74 3.82 5.62
CA VAL A 66 -13.52 3.23 4.54
C VAL A 66 -14.92 3.80 4.56
N ALA A 67 -15.38 4.27 3.42
CA ALA A 67 -16.74 4.77 3.24
C ALA A 67 -17.38 4.05 2.06
N ASP A 68 -18.70 4.08 2.01
CA ASP A 68 -19.40 3.55 0.85
C ASP A 68 -19.41 4.60 -0.26
N ALA A 69 -20.12 4.31 -1.35
CA ALA A 69 -20.14 5.19 -2.50
C ALA A 69 -20.81 6.54 -2.21
N HIS A 70 -21.55 6.64 -1.14
CA HIS A 70 -22.21 7.89 -0.72
C HIS A 70 -21.48 8.62 0.42
N UNK A 71 -20.29 8.00 0.73
CA UNK A 71 -19.62 8.51 1.57
C UNK A 71 -19.95 8.29 2.85
N GLU A 72 -20.68 7.50 3.07
CA GLU A 72 -21.03 7.20 4.45
C GLU A 72 -19.99 6.26 5.06
N HIS A 73 -19.57 6.56 6.26
CA HIS A 73 -18.52 5.79 6.94
C HIS A 73 -18.94 4.34 7.15
N VAL A 74 -18.02 3.42 6.83
CA VAL A 74 -18.25 1.99 7.02
C VAL A 74 -17.38 1.45 8.15
N VAL A 75 -16.06 1.68 8.09
CA VAL A 75 -15.16 1.17 9.11
C VAL A 75 -13.87 1.99 9.05
N SER A 76 -13.19 2.08 10.18
CA SER A 76 -11.84 2.63 10.24
C SER A 76 -10.91 1.62 10.86
N HIS A 77 -9.70 1.55 10.34
CA HIS A 77 -8.67 0.67 10.85
C HIS A 77 -7.38 1.47 11.03
N TYR A 78 -6.76 1.32 12.18
CA TYR A 78 -5.50 1.99 12.46
C TYR A 78 -4.39 0.97 12.39
N LEU A 79 -3.61 1.04 11.34
CA LEU A 79 -2.58 0.05 11.05
C LEU A 79 -1.28 0.49 11.69
N SER A 80 -0.81 -0.29 12.66
CA SER A 80 0.49 -0.03 13.27
C SER A 80 1.59 -0.32 12.26
N LEU A 81 2.56 0.58 12.16
CA LEU A 81 3.67 0.41 11.24
C LEU A 81 4.83 -0.34 11.85
N THR A 82 4.81 -0.56 13.16
CA THR A 82 5.91 -1.24 13.84
C THR A 82 6.20 -2.61 13.24
N PRO A 83 5.21 -3.47 12.99
CA PRO A 83 5.52 -4.78 12.42
C PRO A 83 6.11 -4.72 11.01
N PHE A 84 5.97 -3.58 10.34
CA PHE A 84 6.43 -3.45 8.96
C PHE A 84 7.84 -2.85 8.86
N ARG A 85 8.43 -2.41 9.98
CA ARG A 85 9.68 -1.67 9.89
C ARG A 85 10.79 -2.44 9.19
N ARG A 86 10.97 -3.69 9.58
CA ARG A 86 12.02 -4.49 8.97
C ARG A 86 11.77 -4.69 7.49
N LEU A 87 10.52 -4.98 7.14
CA LEU A 87 10.18 -5.22 5.74
C LEU A 87 10.34 -3.95 4.91
N LEU A 88 9.98 -2.80 5.46
CA LEU A 88 10.16 -1.54 4.75
C LEU A 88 11.64 -1.25 4.51
N LYS A 89 12.48 -1.50 5.52
CA LYS A 89 13.91 -1.31 5.34
C LYS A 89 14.49 -2.28 4.32
N ASP A 90 14.10 -3.55 4.42
CA ASP A 90 14.61 -4.55 3.49
C ASP A 90 14.16 -4.23 2.07
N TYR A 91 12.92 -3.82 1.91
CA TYR A 91 12.42 -3.51 0.58
C TYR A 91 13.13 -2.29 0.00
N THR A 92 13.38 -1.28 0.82
CA THR A 92 14.11 -0.10 0.36
C THR A 92 15.51 -0.48 -0.09
N ARG A 93 16.21 -1.31 0.68
CA ARG A 93 17.56 -1.71 0.32
C ARG A 93 17.59 -2.49 -0.98
N ILE A 94 16.64 -3.39 -1.14
CA ILE A 94 16.66 -4.22 -2.33
C ILE A 94 16.24 -3.44 -3.56
N CYS A 95 15.36 -2.45 -3.42
CA CYS A 95 15.03 -1.57 -4.53
C CYS A 95 16.24 -0.74 -4.93
N GLU A 96 17.02 -0.27 -3.98
CA GLU A 96 18.25 0.47 -4.29
C GLU A 96 19.24 -0.43 -5.00
N SER A 97 19.36 -1.68 -4.56
CA SER A 97 20.24 -2.63 -5.24
C SER A 97 19.78 -2.90 -6.67
N TYR A 98 18.50 -2.96 -6.88
CA TYR A 98 17.95 -3.18 -8.20
C TYR A 98 18.31 -2.04 -9.15
N TYR A 99 18.16 -0.80 -8.70
CA TYR A 99 18.51 0.33 -9.53
C TYR A 99 20.00 0.38 -9.81
N ASP A 100 20.82 0.02 -8.81
CA ASP A 100 22.26 -0.03 -9.01
C ASP A 100 22.63 -1.12 -10.02
N ALA A 101 21.97 -2.26 -9.94
CA ALA A 101 22.27 -3.39 -10.84
C ALA A 101 21.90 -3.07 -12.29
N ILE A 102 20.87 -2.26 -12.50
CA ILE A 102 20.50 -1.87 -13.86
C ILE A 102 21.63 -1.07 -14.51
N ARG A 103 22.31 -0.25 -13.75
CA ARG A 103 23.41 0.57 -14.28
C ARG A 103 24.65 -0.25 -14.58
N HIS A 104 24.81 -1.36 -13.88
CA HIS A 104 26.01 -2.20 -14.02
C HIS A 104 25.58 -3.56 -14.50
N PRO A 105 25.68 -3.81 -15.78
CA PRO A 105 25.10 -5.03 -16.36
C PRO A 105 25.63 -6.30 -15.71
N GLY A 106 24.76 -7.24 -15.55
CA GLY A 106 25.01 -8.53 -14.96
C GLY A 106 23.69 -9.22 -14.82
N PRO A 107 23.24 -9.93 -15.86
CA PRO A 107 21.87 -10.47 -15.82
C PRO A 107 21.60 -11.40 -14.67
N GLU A 108 22.59 -12.19 -14.25
CA GLU A 108 22.37 -13.09 -13.13
C GLU A 108 22.16 -12.34 -11.82
N ARG A 109 22.94 -11.28 -11.63
CA ARG A 109 22.80 -10.47 -10.44
C ARG A 109 21.44 -9.78 -10.41
N LEU A 110 21.04 -9.23 -11.55
CA LEU A 110 19.75 -8.54 -11.63
C LEU A 110 18.59 -9.49 -11.34
N GLU A 111 18.69 -10.71 -11.89
CA GLU A 111 17.64 -11.69 -11.66
C GLU A 111 17.54 -12.08 -10.19
N ALA A 112 18.68 -12.28 -9.52
CA ALA A 112 18.67 -12.64 -8.11
C ALA A 112 18.07 -11.53 -7.26
N ILE A 113 18.42 -10.27 -7.57
CA ILE A 113 17.89 -9.14 -6.83
C ILE A 113 16.38 -9.02 -7.05
N ASP A 114 15.94 -9.23 -8.28
CA ASP A 114 14.51 -9.14 -8.58
C ASP A 114 13.73 -10.22 -7.84
N MET A 115 14.28 -11.43 -7.75
CA MET A 115 13.62 -12.48 -6.99
C MET A 115 13.52 -12.11 -5.52
N GLY A 116 14.59 -11.53 -4.96
CA GLY A 116 14.56 -11.09 -3.57
C GLY A 116 13.55 -9.98 -3.35
N ARG A 117 13.46 -9.06 -4.30
CA ARG A 117 12.50 -7.97 -4.18
C ARG A 117 11.07 -8.50 -4.17
N ARG A 118 10.79 -9.46 -5.04
CA ARG A 118 9.46 -10.06 -5.05
C ARG A 118 9.16 -10.83 -3.77
N GLY A 119 10.18 -11.50 -3.20
CA GLY A 119 10.00 -12.22 -1.96
C GLY A 119 9.64 -11.31 -0.81
N VAL A 120 10.36 -10.18 -0.67
CA VAL A 120 10.05 -9.23 0.38
C VAL A 120 8.68 -8.62 0.16
N HIS A 121 8.37 -8.29 -1.09
CA HIS A 121 7.07 -7.71 -1.40
C HIS A 121 5.93 -8.67 -1.05
N ASN A 122 6.10 -9.94 -1.36
CA ASN A 122 5.08 -10.94 -1.03
C ASN A 122 4.93 -11.09 0.48
N GLU A 123 6.04 -11.08 1.20
CA GLU A 123 5.98 -11.21 2.65
C GLU A 123 5.26 -10.01 3.27
N ALA A 124 5.55 -8.81 2.79
CA ALA A 124 4.89 -7.61 3.28
C ALA A 124 3.40 -7.62 2.95
N ALA A 125 3.05 -8.09 1.77
CA ALA A 125 1.65 -8.16 1.38
C ALA A 125 0.88 -9.13 2.27
N GLU A 126 1.48 -10.28 2.59
CA GLU A 126 0.83 -11.22 3.46
C GLU A 126 0.64 -10.67 4.87
N LEU A 127 1.64 -9.96 5.37
CA LEU A 127 1.51 -9.33 6.67
C LEU A 127 0.41 -8.28 6.66
N LEU A 128 0.36 -7.47 5.62
CA LEU A 128 -0.68 -6.45 5.49
C LEU A 128 -2.06 -7.09 5.46
N LYS A 129 -2.23 -8.13 4.67
CA LYS A 129 -3.50 -8.82 4.58
C LYS A 129 -3.93 -9.34 5.95
N SER A 130 -2.99 -9.94 6.67
CA SER A 130 -3.26 -10.47 7.99
C SER A 130 -3.64 -9.39 8.98
N ARG A 131 -2.92 -8.26 8.95
CA ARG A 131 -3.19 -7.18 9.90
C ARG A 131 -4.51 -6.47 9.65
N LEU A 132 -5.00 -6.54 8.42
CA LEU A 132 -6.28 -5.91 8.09
C LEU A 132 -7.47 -6.82 8.32
N SER A 133 -7.25 -8.13 8.48
CA SER A 133 -8.31 -9.11 8.31
C SER A 133 -9.46 -9.00 9.31
N ALA A 134 -9.21 -8.39 10.48
CA ALA A 134 -10.30 -8.18 11.45
C ALA A 134 -11.33 -7.18 10.95
N LYS A 135 -10.91 -6.26 10.09
CA LYS A 135 -11.79 -5.19 9.61
C LYS A 135 -12.10 -5.30 8.13
N VAL A 136 -11.16 -5.78 7.32
CA VAL A 136 -11.30 -5.82 5.87
C VAL A 136 -10.59 -7.05 5.35
N ASN A 137 -11.24 -7.76 4.43
CA ASN A 137 -10.60 -8.87 3.73
C ASN A 137 -10.25 -8.45 2.32
N ILE A 138 -9.01 -8.73 1.92
CA ILE A 138 -8.51 -8.42 0.58
C ILE A 138 -7.80 -9.66 0.05
N ASP A 139 -7.70 -9.76 -1.27
CA ASP A 139 -6.96 -10.88 -1.84
C ASP A 139 -5.47 -10.53 -1.92
N ASN A 140 -4.67 -11.51 -2.34
CA ASN A 140 -3.22 -11.31 -2.36
C ASN A 140 -2.80 -10.22 -3.33
N ASP A 141 -3.43 -10.16 -4.49
CA ASP A 141 -3.06 -9.13 -5.46
C ASP A 141 -3.40 -7.74 -4.96
N THR A 142 -4.55 -7.60 -4.30
CA THR A 142 -4.92 -6.31 -3.71
C THR A 142 -3.91 -5.94 -2.61
N ALA A 143 -3.52 -6.91 -1.79
CA ALA A 143 -2.55 -6.65 -0.73
C ALA A 143 -1.21 -6.19 -1.30
N ARG A 144 -0.78 -6.78 -2.40
CA ARG A 144 0.49 -6.38 -3.04
C ARG A 144 0.40 -4.95 -3.56
N ARG A 145 -0.70 -4.62 -4.21
CA ARG A 145 -0.89 -3.27 -4.75
C ARG A 145 -1.05 -2.24 -3.63
N LEU A 146 -1.77 -2.60 -2.58
CA LEU A 146 -1.93 -1.71 -1.45
C LEU A 146 -0.59 -1.49 -0.74
N PHE A 147 0.23 -2.54 -0.60
CA PHE A 147 1.54 -2.36 -0.01
C PHE A 147 2.42 -1.44 -0.86
N THR A 148 2.34 -1.56 -2.18
CA THR A 148 3.09 -0.67 -3.05
C THR A 148 2.72 0.78 -2.81
N LEU A 149 1.43 1.06 -2.66
CA LEU A 149 0.98 2.41 -2.38
C LEU A 149 1.49 2.86 -1.01
N ILE A 150 1.35 2.02 0.01
CA ILE A 150 1.81 2.36 1.35
C ILE A 150 3.32 2.65 1.32
N TYR A 151 4.09 1.84 0.62
CA TYR A 151 5.52 2.07 0.50
C TYR A 151 5.80 3.44 -0.12
N ALA A 152 5.08 3.77 -1.18
CA ALA A 152 5.27 5.06 -1.84
C ALA A 152 4.94 6.22 -0.90
N LEU A 153 3.91 6.05 -0.08
CA LEU A 153 3.52 7.10 0.84
C LEU A 153 4.53 7.28 1.97
N LEU A 154 5.09 6.18 2.48
CA LEU A 154 5.91 6.24 3.68
C LEU A 154 7.38 6.48 3.39
N VAL A 155 7.90 5.82 2.38
CA VAL A 155 9.36 5.80 2.18
C VAL A 155 9.81 6.96 1.30
N ARG A 156 8.97 7.38 0.38
CA ARG A 156 9.31 8.47 -0.52
C ARG A 156 8.98 9.84 0.05
N ASN A 157 8.40 9.88 1.24
CA ASN A 157 8.01 11.13 1.85
C ASN A 157 9.10 11.64 2.78
N ALA A 158 8.96 12.91 3.21
CA ALA A 158 9.96 13.53 4.07
C ALA A 158 10.04 12.88 5.44
N ASP A 159 9.00 12.18 5.85
CA ASP A 159 8.93 11.61 7.19
C ASP A 159 9.46 10.18 7.26
N ARG A 160 10.19 9.74 6.25
CA ARG A 160 10.68 8.36 6.24
C ARG A 160 11.56 8.06 7.45
N ARG A 161 12.23 9.06 7.98
CA ARG A 161 13.09 8.84 9.15
C ARG A 161 12.29 8.38 10.35
N VAL A 162 11.11 8.92 10.51
CA VAL A 162 10.23 8.55 11.62
C VAL A 162 9.81 7.09 11.50
N LEU A 163 9.63 6.64 10.28
CA LEU A 163 9.11 5.31 10.03
C LEU A 163 10.19 4.24 10.03
N LEU A 164 11.38 4.61 9.60
CA LEU A 164 12.45 3.64 9.42
C LEU A 164 13.48 3.65 10.54
N SER A 165 13.39 4.58 11.43
CA SER A 165 14.35 4.66 12.54
C SER A 165 14.05 3.68 13.65
#